data_59a107ac0f94a29b64a69e4496bd33da
#
_entry.id   59a107ac0f94a29b64a69e4496bd33da
#
_cell.length_a   1.000
_cell.length_b   1.000
_cell.length_c   1.000
_cell.angle_alpha   90.00
_cell.angle_beta   90.00
_cell.angle_gamma   90.00
#
_symmetry.space_group_name_H-M   'P 1'
#
loop_
_entity.id
_entity.type
_entity.pdbx_description
1 polymer ?
#
loop_
_entity_poly.entity_id
_entity_poly.type
_entity_poly.pdbx_seq_one_letter_code
_entity_poly.pdbx_strand_id
1 'polypeptide(L)'
;MIKRQVFYSFHFKNDSWRAGQVRNIGVVEGNMPVSSNDWEEVKRKGDDSIKRWIDTHMDYRSCVIVLIGSDTASREWCRYEIKHAWKEGKGVVGIYVHNLKNIEGEQDIKGDNPFNLFCIDKTFNYIIEHKHPADSNEINLSEICKTYDPPYKISTNVYDYIK
;
A
#
# COMPACT_ATOMS: atom_id res chain seq x y z
N MET A 1 11.63 18.70 -12.15
CA MET A 1 11.06 17.35 -11.97
C MET A 1 9.80 17.47 -11.14
N ILE A 2 8.66 16.99 -11.63
CA ILE A 2 7.40 17.03 -10.87
C ILE A 2 7.46 15.89 -9.84
N LYS A 3 7.51 16.23 -8.57
CA LYS A 3 7.42 15.24 -7.48
C LYS A 3 5.97 14.75 -7.39
N ARG A 4 5.75 13.46 -7.51
CA ARG A 4 4.43 12.87 -7.30
C ARG A 4 4.15 12.76 -5.81
N GLN A 5 2.99 13.21 -5.40
CA GLN A 5 2.51 12.95 -4.05
C GLN A 5 1.91 11.56 -4.00
N VAL A 6 2.37 10.76 -3.07
CA VAL A 6 1.94 9.36 -2.89
C VAL A 6 1.33 9.15 -1.51
N PHE A 7 0.43 8.19 -1.45
CA PHE A 7 -0.08 7.65 -0.19
C PHE A 7 0.62 6.32 0.08
N TYR A 8 1.15 6.13 1.29
CA TYR A 8 1.75 4.86 1.71
C TYR A 8 0.74 4.04 2.50
N SER A 9 0.41 2.85 1.98
CA SER A 9 -0.40 1.84 2.65
C SER A 9 0.51 0.77 3.27
N PHE A 10 0.45 0.55 4.57
CA PHE A 10 1.29 -0.45 5.26
C PHE A 10 0.72 -0.84 6.62
N HIS A 11 1.16 -1.99 7.14
CA HIS A 11 0.84 -2.41 8.49
C HIS A 11 1.65 -1.59 9.52
N PHE A 12 1.02 -0.58 10.11
CA PHE A 12 1.67 0.41 10.95
C PHE A 12 2.51 -0.20 12.10
N LYS A 13 1.92 -1.12 12.85
CA LYS A 13 2.57 -1.73 14.01
C LYS A 13 3.86 -2.48 13.64
N ASN A 14 3.83 -3.22 12.54
CA ASN A 14 4.94 -4.09 12.13
C ASN A 14 5.97 -3.37 11.26
N ASP A 15 5.52 -2.49 10.38
CA ASP A 15 6.34 -1.99 9.27
C ASP A 15 6.61 -0.49 9.29
N SER A 16 6.25 0.24 10.37
CA SER A 16 6.45 1.70 10.45
C SER A 16 7.90 2.12 10.28
N TRP A 17 8.84 1.37 10.84
CA TRP A 17 10.27 1.64 10.69
C TRP A 17 10.75 1.41 9.25
N ARG A 18 10.28 0.34 8.61
CA ARG A 18 10.57 0.03 7.21
C ARG A 18 9.96 1.07 6.26
N ALA A 19 8.73 1.50 6.54
CA ALA A 19 8.06 2.58 5.82
C ALA A 19 8.84 3.90 5.92
N GLY A 20 9.38 4.21 7.09
CA GLY A 20 10.25 5.36 7.30
C GLY A 20 11.52 5.32 6.44
N GLN A 21 12.13 4.16 6.26
CA GLN A 21 13.29 3.98 5.38
C GLN A 21 12.93 4.25 3.91
N VAL A 22 11.82 3.69 3.42
CA VAL A 22 11.35 3.93 2.05
C VAL A 22 11.11 5.41 1.81
N ARG A 23 10.45 6.09 2.73
CA ARG A 23 10.12 7.50 2.63
C ARG A 23 11.36 8.41 2.64
N ASN A 24 12.37 8.09 3.45
CA ASN A 24 13.58 8.90 3.62
C ASN A 24 14.54 8.81 2.42
N ILE A 25 14.23 8.03 1.40
CA ILE A 25 14.98 7.99 0.14
C ILE A 25 14.89 9.34 -0.62
N GLY A 26 14.02 10.25 -0.19
CA GLY A 26 14.07 11.67 -0.56
C GLY A 26 13.57 12.02 -1.95
N VAL A 27 13.01 11.07 -2.69
CA VAL A 27 12.63 11.25 -4.10
C VAL A 27 11.13 11.39 -4.27
N VAL A 28 10.35 10.90 -3.31
CA VAL A 28 8.88 10.90 -3.36
C VAL A 28 8.35 11.63 -2.13
N GLU A 29 7.55 12.66 -2.35
CA GLU A 29 6.81 13.30 -1.26
C GLU A 29 5.58 12.45 -0.94
N GLY A 30 5.58 11.83 0.23
CA GLY A 30 4.45 11.07 0.74
C GLY A 30 3.81 11.75 1.94
N ASN A 31 2.67 11.22 2.34
CA ASN A 31 2.08 11.53 3.63
C ASN A 31 3.08 11.18 4.75
N MET A 32 3.20 12.06 5.72
CA MET A 32 3.91 11.71 6.95
C MET A 32 3.27 10.46 7.55
N PRO A 33 4.05 9.48 8.01
CA PRO A 33 3.48 8.43 8.84
C PRO A 33 2.74 9.15 9.98
N VAL A 34 1.49 8.78 10.16
CA VAL A 34 0.71 9.25 11.29
C VAL A 34 1.49 8.89 12.55
N SER A 35 1.58 9.79 13.50
CA SER A 35 2.17 9.42 14.78
C SER A 35 1.34 8.27 15.38
N SER A 36 1.97 7.41 16.16
CA SER A 36 1.23 6.32 16.82
C SER A 36 0.06 6.84 17.66
N ASN A 37 0.21 8.02 18.25
CA ASN A 37 -0.83 8.66 19.04
C ASN A 37 -2.02 9.12 18.19
N ASP A 38 -1.77 9.74 17.04
CA ASP A 38 -2.83 10.19 16.13
C ASP A 38 -3.59 8.99 15.55
N TRP A 39 -2.87 7.92 15.21
CA TRP A 39 -3.48 6.68 14.73
C TRP A 39 -4.36 6.00 15.79
N GLU A 40 -3.89 5.93 17.03
CA GLU A 40 -4.68 5.39 18.13
C GLU A 40 -5.92 6.26 18.43
N GLU A 41 -5.82 7.58 18.30
CA GLU A 41 -6.97 8.48 18.43
C GLU A 41 -8.01 8.24 17.35
N VAL A 42 -7.59 8.11 16.10
CA VAL A 42 -8.49 7.81 14.97
C VAL A 42 -9.18 6.47 15.17
N LYS A 43 -8.46 5.44 15.59
CA LYS A 43 -9.01 4.11 15.88
C LYS A 43 -10.06 4.13 16.98
N ARG A 44 -9.86 4.90 18.05
CA ARG A 44 -10.83 5.03 19.14
C ARG A 44 -12.17 5.60 18.69
N LYS A 45 -12.19 6.39 17.63
CA LYS A 45 -13.41 7.01 17.08
C LYS A 45 -14.21 6.06 16.17
N GLY A 46 -13.69 4.85 15.89
CA GLY A 46 -14.36 3.80 15.14
C GLY A 46 -14.09 3.82 13.63
N ASP A 47 -14.64 2.82 12.94
CA ASP A 47 -14.35 2.52 11.54
C ASP A 47 -14.69 3.66 10.58
N ASP A 48 -15.79 4.36 10.79
CA ASP A 48 -16.16 5.50 9.93
C ASP A 48 -15.14 6.65 10.02
N SER A 49 -14.52 6.82 11.18
CA SER A 49 -13.47 7.81 11.37
C SER A 49 -12.18 7.39 10.67
N ILE A 50 -11.85 6.11 10.70
CA ILE A 50 -10.69 5.55 9.97
C ILE A 50 -10.89 5.72 8.46
N LYS A 51 -12.05 5.36 7.93
CA LYS A 51 -12.38 5.53 6.51
C LYS A 51 -12.25 6.99 6.07
N ARG A 52 -12.87 7.92 6.80
CA ARG A 52 -12.78 9.36 6.51
C ARG A 52 -11.35 9.87 6.56
N TRP A 53 -10.56 9.39 7.51
CA TRP A 53 -9.16 9.75 7.61
C TRP A 53 -8.36 9.28 6.38
N ILE A 54 -8.54 8.01 5.99
CA ILE A 54 -7.91 7.43 4.78
C ILE A 54 -8.32 8.22 3.54
N ASP A 55 -9.62 8.41 3.33
CA ASP A 55 -10.17 9.11 2.18
C ASP A 55 -9.59 10.52 2.06
N THR A 56 -9.61 11.28 3.15
CA THR A 56 -9.08 12.66 3.19
C THR A 56 -7.58 12.71 2.87
N HIS A 57 -6.78 11.80 3.41
CA HIS A 57 -5.34 11.77 3.18
C HIS A 57 -4.97 11.24 1.79
N MET A 58 -5.86 10.48 1.18
CA MET A 58 -5.66 9.95 -0.17
C MET A 58 -6.12 10.92 -1.27
N ASP A 59 -7.04 11.84 -0.99
CA ASP A 59 -7.70 12.71 -2.00
C ASP A 59 -6.72 13.41 -2.94
N TYR A 60 -5.70 14.03 -2.42
CA TYR A 60 -4.73 14.79 -3.23
C TYR A 60 -3.52 13.96 -3.69
N ARG A 61 -3.60 12.65 -3.57
CA ARG A 61 -2.53 11.73 -3.97
C ARG A 61 -2.90 11.08 -5.30
N SER A 62 -1.93 11.00 -6.21
CA SER A 62 -2.14 10.37 -7.53
C SER A 62 -1.77 8.89 -7.55
N CYS A 63 -1.07 8.42 -6.55
CA CYS A 63 -0.57 7.05 -6.47
C CYS A 63 -0.60 6.54 -5.02
N VAL A 64 -0.88 5.25 -4.88
CA VAL A 64 -0.76 4.52 -3.62
C VAL A 64 0.36 3.51 -3.74
N ILE A 65 1.31 3.58 -2.82
CA ILE A 65 2.38 2.59 -2.69
C ILE A 65 2.04 1.68 -1.51
N VAL A 66 1.77 0.41 -1.81
CA VAL A 66 1.53 -0.60 -0.78
C VAL A 66 2.87 -1.20 -0.37
N LEU A 67 3.27 -0.97 0.88
CA LEU A 67 4.47 -1.56 1.45
C LEU A 67 4.11 -2.92 2.03
N ILE A 68 4.55 -3.98 1.35
CA ILE A 68 4.14 -5.34 1.63
C ILE A 68 5.11 -5.98 2.62
N GLY A 69 4.69 -6.06 3.88
CA GLY A 69 5.36 -6.82 4.94
C GLY A 69 4.72 -8.19 5.13
N SER A 70 5.13 -8.90 6.16
CA SER A 70 4.71 -10.29 6.45
C SER A 70 3.19 -10.46 6.64
N ASP A 71 2.49 -9.41 7.07
CA ASP A 71 1.07 -9.48 7.44
C ASP A 71 0.18 -8.43 6.75
N THR A 72 0.71 -7.70 5.78
CA THR A 72 -0.03 -6.61 5.11
C THR A 72 -1.31 -7.08 4.45
N ALA A 73 -1.28 -8.24 3.77
CA ALA A 73 -2.42 -8.79 3.05
C ALA A 73 -3.61 -9.12 3.98
N SER A 74 -3.36 -9.47 5.24
CA SER A 74 -4.41 -9.77 6.22
C SER A 74 -5.08 -8.51 6.79
N ARG A 75 -4.47 -7.32 6.62
CA ARG A 75 -4.93 -6.09 7.25
C ARG A 75 -6.13 -5.48 6.52
N GLU A 76 -7.23 -5.34 7.25
CA GLU A 76 -8.49 -4.80 6.73
C GLU A 76 -8.29 -3.39 6.13
N TRP A 77 -7.56 -2.52 6.81
CA TRP A 77 -7.35 -1.15 6.34
C TRP A 77 -6.44 -1.06 5.12
N CYS A 78 -5.43 -1.92 5.02
CA CYS A 78 -4.63 -2.01 3.79
C CYS A 78 -5.50 -2.48 2.60
N ARG A 79 -6.40 -3.43 2.82
CA ARG A 79 -7.36 -3.87 1.79
C ARG A 79 -8.34 -2.76 1.41
N TYR A 80 -8.83 -2.01 2.41
CA TYR A 80 -9.69 -0.85 2.17
C TYR A 80 -8.98 0.21 1.31
N GLU A 81 -7.74 0.55 1.65
CA GLU A 81 -6.92 1.53 0.93
C GLU A 81 -6.69 1.13 -0.53
N ILE A 82 -6.41 -0.15 -0.79
CA ILE A 82 -6.25 -0.68 -2.16
C ILE A 82 -7.55 -0.53 -2.95
N LYS A 83 -8.68 -0.93 -2.37
CA LYS A 83 -10.00 -0.81 -3.01
C LYS A 83 -10.37 0.65 -3.29
N HIS A 84 -10.16 1.52 -2.31
CA HIS A 84 -10.45 2.94 -2.45
C HIS A 84 -9.59 3.59 -3.53
N ALA A 85 -8.27 3.32 -3.52
CA ALA A 85 -7.35 3.81 -4.54
C ALA A 85 -7.77 3.41 -5.96
N TRP A 86 -8.15 2.16 -6.14
CA TRP A 86 -8.64 1.69 -7.45
C TRP A 86 -9.91 2.40 -7.88
N LYS A 87 -10.90 2.51 -6.99
CA LYS A 87 -12.17 3.19 -7.28
C LYS A 87 -11.98 4.65 -7.67
N GLU A 88 -11.01 5.32 -7.06
CA GLU A 88 -10.66 6.72 -7.34
C GLU A 88 -9.72 6.88 -8.56
N GLY A 89 -9.42 5.80 -9.27
CA GLY A 89 -8.58 5.84 -10.47
C GLY A 89 -7.12 6.20 -10.21
N LYS A 90 -6.62 5.95 -9.00
CA LYS A 90 -5.23 6.22 -8.62
C LYS A 90 -4.31 5.09 -9.10
N GLY A 91 -3.05 5.42 -9.39
CA GLY A 91 -2.03 4.40 -9.60
C GLY A 91 -1.80 3.58 -8.33
N VAL A 92 -1.64 2.28 -8.46
CA VAL A 92 -1.37 1.38 -7.32
C VAL A 92 -0.18 0.49 -7.64
N VAL A 93 0.79 0.44 -6.74
CA VAL A 93 2.00 -0.36 -6.86
C VAL A 93 2.39 -0.97 -5.51
N GLY A 94 2.94 -2.16 -5.52
CA GLY A 94 3.41 -2.84 -4.31
C GLY A 94 4.94 -2.88 -4.22
N ILE A 95 5.48 -2.69 -3.04
CA ILE A 95 6.90 -2.87 -2.75
C ILE A 95 7.02 -3.78 -1.52
N TYR A 96 7.68 -4.93 -1.69
CA TYR A 96 7.99 -5.79 -0.56
C TYR A 96 9.05 -5.16 0.33
N VAL A 97 8.82 -5.15 1.63
CA VAL A 97 9.71 -4.52 2.62
C VAL A 97 10.33 -5.49 3.62
N HIS A 98 10.05 -6.79 3.48
CA HIS A 98 10.55 -7.83 4.41
C HIS A 98 12.08 -7.89 4.47
N ASN A 99 12.79 -7.54 3.41
CA ASN A 99 14.25 -7.50 3.36
C ASN A 99 14.85 -6.27 4.07
N LEU A 100 14.04 -5.24 4.34
CA LEU A 100 14.47 -4.11 5.15
C LEU A 100 14.50 -4.49 6.62
N LYS A 101 15.46 -3.96 7.34
CA LYS A 101 15.59 -4.20 8.78
C LYS A 101 14.64 -3.32 9.58
N ASN A 102 14.07 -3.88 10.64
CA ASN A 102 13.31 -3.13 11.63
C ASN A 102 14.25 -2.33 12.58
N ILE A 103 13.68 -1.74 13.65
CA ILE A 103 14.47 -0.96 14.62
C ILE A 103 15.48 -1.85 15.37
N GLU A 104 15.19 -3.13 15.55
CA GLU A 104 16.08 -4.11 16.19
C GLU A 104 17.15 -4.65 15.24
N GLY A 105 17.13 -4.24 13.98
CA GLY A 105 18.07 -4.70 12.95
C GLY A 105 17.70 -6.04 12.32
N GLU A 106 16.46 -6.48 12.44
CA GLU A 106 15.96 -7.76 11.96
C GLU A 106 15.17 -7.60 10.66
N GLN A 107 15.37 -8.54 9.74
CA GLN A 107 14.51 -8.74 8.58
C GLN A 107 13.25 -9.52 8.96
N ASP A 108 12.27 -9.57 8.09
CA ASP A 108 11.01 -10.29 8.28
C ASP A 108 10.83 -11.36 7.20
N ILE A 109 9.81 -12.19 7.34
CA ILE A 109 9.40 -13.12 6.30
C ILE A 109 8.61 -12.38 5.21
N LYS A 110 8.74 -12.85 3.97
CA LYS A 110 7.97 -12.32 2.85
C LYS A 110 6.49 -12.63 3.02
N GLY A 111 5.66 -11.60 3.02
CA GLY A 111 4.21 -11.75 3.09
C GLY A 111 3.57 -12.04 1.74
N ASP A 112 2.28 -12.36 1.78
CA ASP A 112 1.47 -12.57 0.59
C ASP A 112 1.25 -11.25 -0.18
N ASN A 113 1.12 -11.36 -1.50
CA ASN A 113 0.77 -10.22 -2.34
C ASN A 113 -0.71 -9.84 -2.10
N PRO A 114 -1.01 -8.67 -1.51
CA PRO A 114 -2.38 -8.28 -1.21
C PRO A 114 -3.25 -8.10 -2.47
N PHE A 115 -2.65 -7.85 -3.62
CA PHE A 115 -3.40 -7.71 -4.89
C PHE A 115 -4.02 -9.03 -5.34
N ASN A 116 -3.52 -10.17 -4.89
CA ASN A 116 -4.14 -11.48 -5.16
C ASN A 116 -5.53 -11.64 -4.53
N LEU A 117 -5.89 -10.79 -3.58
CA LEU A 117 -7.20 -10.84 -2.91
C LEU A 117 -8.32 -10.18 -3.71
N PHE A 118 -8.03 -9.57 -4.84
CA PHE A 118 -8.99 -8.79 -5.61
C PHE A 118 -9.02 -9.20 -7.07
N CYS A 119 -10.20 -9.10 -7.66
CA CYS A 119 -10.41 -9.15 -9.11
C CYS A 119 -11.08 -7.87 -9.60
N ILE A 120 -10.85 -7.55 -10.87
CA ILE A 120 -11.49 -6.45 -11.56
C ILE A 120 -12.46 -7.03 -12.59
N ASP A 121 -13.71 -6.62 -12.53
CA ASP A 121 -14.67 -6.87 -13.60
C ASP A 121 -14.36 -5.93 -14.77
N LYS A 122 -13.93 -6.49 -15.89
CA LYS A 122 -13.56 -5.73 -17.10
C LYS A 122 -14.76 -5.02 -17.76
N THR A 123 -15.96 -5.56 -17.57
CA THR A 123 -17.18 -5.02 -18.19
C THR A 123 -17.62 -3.74 -17.50
N PHE A 124 -17.59 -3.73 -16.17
CA PHE A 124 -18.05 -2.62 -15.33
C PHE A 124 -16.92 -1.84 -14.68
N ASN A 125 -15.68 -2.32 -14.82
CA ASN A 125 -14.47 -1.70 -14.29
C ASN A 125 -14.52 -1.44 -12.77
N TYR A 126 -15.11 -2.37 -12.01
CA TYR A 126 -15.12 -2.30 -10.57
C TYR A 126 -14.34 -3.43 -9.90
N ILE A 127 -13.85 -3.16 -8.70
CA ILE A 127 -13.02 -4.07 -7.92
C ILE A 127 -13.88 -4.93 -6.99
N ILE A 128 -13.59 -6.23 -6.98
CA ILE A 128 -14.28 -7.24 -6.17
C ILE A 128 -13.23 -7.95 -5.32
N GLU A 129 -13.55 -8.18 -4.05
CA GLU A 129 -12.67 -8.89 -3.13
C GLU A 129 -12.88 -10.40 -3.24
N HIS A 130 -12.11 -11.05 -4.10
CA HIS A 130 -11.94 -12.50 -4.16
C HIS A 130 -10.66 -12.87 -4.93
N LYS A 131 -10.10 -14.05 -4.62
CA LYS A 131 -8.75 -14.43 -5.06
C LYS A 131 -8.62 -14.81 -6.53
N HIS A 132 -9.64 -15.37 -7.12
CA HIS A 132 -9.57 -15.93 -8.46
C HIS A 132 -10.68 -15.36 -9.33
N PRO A 133 -10.41 -15.07 -10.60
CA PRO A 133 -11.46 -14.69 -11.53
C PRO A 133 -12.60 -15.71 -11.54
N ALA A 134 -13.83 -15.24 -11.39
CA ALA A 134 -15.02 -16.09 -11.44
C ALA A 134 -15.38 -16.47 -12.88
N ASP A 135 -15.05 -15.62 -13.83
CA ASP A 135 -15.27 -15.84 -15.26
C ASP A 135 -14.25 -15.09 -16.13
N SER A 136 -14.42 -15.16 -17.46
CA SER A 136 -13.54 -14.51 -18.43
C SER A 136 -13.61 -12.97 -18.45
N ASN A 137 -14.61 -12.38 -17.79
CA ASN A 137 -14.77 -10.93 -17.68
C ASN A 137 -13.98 -10.34 -16.51
N GLU A 138 -13.44 -11.19 -15.66
CA GLU A 138 -12.63 -10.77 -14.53
C GLU A 138 -11.14 -11.00 -14.77
N ILE A 139 -10.32 -10.18 -14.12
CA ILE A 139 -8.86 -10.31 -14.08
C ILE A 139 -8.39 -10.09 -12.66
N ASN A 140 -7.43 -10.89 -12.19
CA ASN A 140 -6.85 -10.69 -10.87
C ASN A 140 -6.03 -9.39 -10.82
N LEU A 141 -6.18 -8.63 -9.74
CA LEU A 141 -5.54 -7.33 -9.59
C LEU A 141 -4.00 -7.43 -9.63
N SER A 142 -3.44 -8.56 -9.21
CA SER A 142 -1.98 -8.80 -9.27
C SER A 142 -1.43 -8.86 -10.71
N GLU A 143 -2.28 -9.07 -11.71
CA GLU A 143 -1.88 -9.02 -13.12
C GLU A 143 -1.76 -7.58 -13.64
N ILE A 144 -2.40 -6.63 -12.96
CA ILE A 144 -2.41 -5.20 -13.31
C ILE A 144 -1.46 -4.40 -12.43
N CYS A 145 -1.58 -4.54 -11.12
CA CYS A 145 -0.76 -3.83 -10.15
C CYS A 145 0.58 -4.55 -9.96
N LYS A 146 1.64 -3.91 -10.39
CA LYS A 146 3.00 -4.46 -10.28
C LYS A 146 3.47 -4.50 -8.85
N THR A 147 4.30 -5.48 -8.53
CA THR A 147 5.03 -5.58 -7.28
C THR A 147 6.52 -5.65 -7.53
N TYR A 148 7.29 -5.09 -6.63
CA TYR A 148 8.74 -5.09 -6.65
C TYR A 148 9.26 -5.71 -5.36
N ASP A 149 10.29 -6.52 -5.47
CA ASP A 149 10.94 -7.20 -4.34
C ASP A 149 12.41 -6.78 -4.26
N PRO A 150 12.69 -5.58 -3.73
CA PRO A 150 14.05 -5.08 -3.65
C PRO A 150 14.86 -5.89 -2.62
N PRO A 151 16.20 -5.98 -2.82
CA PRO A 151 17.10 -6.53 -1.80
C PRO A 151 17.09 -5.65 -0.54
N TYR A 152 17.87 -6.00 0.46
CA TYR A 152 17.96 -5.30 1.75
C TYR A 152 18.20 -3.79 1.69
N LYS A 153 18.59 -3.25 0.55
CA LYS A 153 18.66 -1.81 0.29
C LYS A 153 17.73 -1.49 -0.88
N ILE A 154 16.77 -0.62 -0.63
CA ILE A 154 15.99 -0.04 -1.71
C ILE A 154 16.90 0.90 -2.51
N SER A 155 16.85 0.81 -3.83
CA SER A 155 17.56 1.74 -4.71
C SER A 155 17.23 3.19 -4.31
N THR A 156 18.23 4.06 -4.34
CA THR A 156 18.04 5.50 -4.11
C THR A 156 17.11 6.14 -5.13
N ASN A 157 16.75 5.42 -6.19
CA ASN A 157 15.84 5.87 -7.22
C ASN A 157 14.52 5.09 -7.17
N VAL A 158 13.64 5.50 -6.24
CA VAL A 158 12.28 4.93 -6.10
C VAL A 158 11.47 5.06 -7.40
N TYR A 159 11.79 6.00 -8.28
CA TYR A 159 11.15 6.13 -9.59
C TYR A 159 11.35 4.90 -10.49
N ASP A 160 12.39 4.10 -10.28
CA ASP A 160 12.59 2.87 -11.02
C ASP A 160 11.50 1.84 -10.74
N TYR A 161 10.79 1.99 -9.61
CA TYR A 161 9.69 1.12 -9.18
C TYR A 161 8.29 1.67 -9.53
N ILE A 162 8.19 2.93 -9.93
CA ILE A 162 6.90 3.63 -10.14
C ILE A 162 6.61 3.87 -11.64
N LYS A 163 7.49 3.45 -12.52
CA LYS A 163 7.34 3.59 -13.98
C LYS A 163 6.26 2.70 -14.54
#